data_fac299822d77a43e99e505b8c329866f
#
_entry.id   fac299822d77a43e99e505b8c329866f
#
_cell.length_a   1.000
_cell.length_b   1.000
_cell.length_c   1.000
_cell.angle_alpha   90.00
_cell.angle_beta   90.00
_cell.angle_gamma   90.00
#
_symmetry.space_group_name_H-M   'P 1'
#
loop_
_entity.id
_entity.type
_entity.pdbx_description
1 polymer ?
#
loop_
_entity_poly.entity_id
_entity_poly.type
_entity_poly.pdbx_seq_one_letter_code
_entity_poly.pdbx_strand_id
1 'polypeptide(L)'
;MNPIAIRLLNQQLICPQFNNPEDVVSYMCAMQAQEYRMMRWAVEMRTRKPSAKAFKEAFDSGRIIRLHLMRGTWQLISADNYWPLLELCAPKSIAVIKGWMSSNKISIPDNELMRVRDILAQIAADKKSVTKEDFVDALAKKDIRMDEHRLSYHIRMAEMSGIICSGDLLPMKATYALTADKVKSSVTMDRDNALMLFTRKYFQSRQPATLEDFAWWSGLNISDCRKGIALLGNTIHIEKWSGRDFYLTDDCRTRGFHKDKYLLISPYDEYLISYKSR
;
A
#
# COMPACT_ATOMS: atom_id res chain seq x y z
N MET A 1 -0.41 -28.65 11.41
CA MET A 1 -0.49 -27.26 11.93
C MET A 1 -1.67 -26.58 11.25
N ASN A 2 -2.41 -25.68 11.91
CA ASN A 2 -3.58 -25.03 11.29
C ASN A 2 -3.14 -23.76 10.53
N PRO A 3 -3.23 -23.72 9.19
CA PRO A 3 -2.80 -22.56 8.39
C PRO A 3 -3.50 -21.24 8.79
N ILE A 4 -4.78 -21.32 9.19
CA ILE A 4 -5.54 -20.14 9.63
C ILE A 4 -4.92 -19.54 10.89
N ALA A 5 -4.58 -20.36 11.88
CA ALA A 5 -3.94 -19.92 13.11
C ALA A 5 -2.58 -19.25 12.84
N ILE A 6 -1.78 -19.83 11.94
CA ILE A 6 -0.48 -19.26 11.55
C ILE A 6 -0.68 -17.91 10.85
N ARG A 7 -1.62 -17.79 9.91
CA ARG A 7 -1.95 -16.53 9.22
C ARG A 7 -2.37 -15.43 10.20
N LEU A 8 -3.23 -15.74 11.16
CA LEU A 8 -3.68 -14.79 12.18
C LEU A 8 -2.52 -14.28 13.06
N LEU A 9 -1.60 -15.16 13.44
CA LEU A 9 -0.41 -14.81 14.20
C LEU A 9 0.55 -13.92 13.39
N ASN A 10 0.86 -14.29 12.15
CA ASN A 10 1.83 -13.56 11.33
C ASN A 10 1.25 -12.27 10.76
N GLN A 11 -0.06 -12.17 10.55
CA GLN A 11 -0.73 -10.90 10.27
C GLN A 11 -0.93 -10.02 11.52
N GLN A 12 -0.37 -10.38 12.67
CA GLN A 12 -0.45 -9.61 13.91
C GLN A 12 -1.88 -9.41 14.46
N LEU A 13 -2.85 -10.18 13.99
CA LEU A 13 -4.25 -10.12 14.46
C LEU A 13 -4.42 -10.80 15.83
N ILE A 14 -3.58 -11.79 16.12
CA ILE A 14 -3.50 -12.45 17.43
C ILE A 14 -2.09 -12.28 17.97
N CYS A 15 -1.99 -11.89 19.24
CA CYS A 15 -0.71 -11.60 19.91
C CYS A 15 0.18 -10.62 19.11
N PRO A 16 -0.29 -9.41 18.81
CA PRO A 16 0.49 -8.41 18.09
C PRO A 16 1.79 -8.11 18.81
N GLN A 17 2.85 -7.83 18.04
CA GLN A 17 4.21 -7.62 18.57
C GLN A 17 4.64 -6.16 18.55
N PHE A 18 4.04 -5.35 17.68
CA PHE A 18 4.44 -3.95 17.48
C PHE A 18 3.67 -3.00 18.39
N ASN A 19 4.35 -1.98 18.88
CA ASN A 19 3.74 -0.94 19.71
C ASN A 19 3.29 0.28 18.89
N ASN A 20 3.98 0.55 17.76
CA ASN A 20 3.74 1.72 16.95
C ASN A 20 3.03 1.35 15.64
N PRO A 21 2.13 2.19 15.14
CA PRO A 21 1.40 1.93 13.90
C PRO A 21 2.30 1.86 12.66
N GLU A 22 3.37 2.67 12.59
CA GLU A 22 4.35 2.65 11.50
C GLU A 22 5.12 1.34 11.42
N ASP A 23 5.43 0.71 12.54
CA ASP A 23 6.11 -0.59 12.58
C ASP A 23 5.20 -1.69 12.03
N VAL A 24 3.90 -1.64 12.34
CA VAL A 24 2.90 -2.55 11.75
C VAL A 24 2.85 -2.39 10.24
N VAL A 25 2.75 -1.16 9.75
CA VAL A 25 2.67 -0.88 8.30
C VAL A 25 3.97 -1.29 7.60
N SER A 26 5.13 -1.02 8.22
CA SER A 26 6.43 -1.45 7.69
C SER A 26 6.54 -2.98 7.62
N TYR A 27 6.12 -3.70 8.65
CA TYR A 27 6.11 -5.16 8.70
C TYR A 27 5.17 -5.75 7.64
N MET A 28 3.95 -5.22 7.53
CA MET A 28 2.96 -5.64 6.55
C MET A 28 3.33 -5.24 5.11
N CYS A 29 4.36 -4.42 4.93
CA CYS A 29 4.85 -3.85 3.66
C CYS A 29 3.90 -2.86 3.01
N ALA A 30 2.69 -3.30 2.71
CA ALA A 30 1.58 -2.50 2.23
C ALA A 30 0.29 -3.04 2.84
N MET A 31 -0.64 -2.15 3.16
CA MET A 31 -1.95 -2.49 3.70
C MET A 31 -3.04 -1.76 2.93
N GLN A 32 -4.10 -2.48 2.58
CA GLN A 32 -5.25 -1.91 1.88
C GLN A 32 -5.85 -0.75 2.65
N ALA A 33 -6.07 0.37 1.94
CA ALA A 33 -6.62 1.61 2.49
C ALA A 33 -7.76 2.17 1.63
N GLN A 34 -8.48 1.30 0.92
CA GLN A 34 -9.62 1.70 0.09
C GLN A 34 -10.72 2.31 0.95
N GLU A 35 -11.05 1.69 2.05
CA GLU A 35 -11.95 2.24 3.05
C GLU A 35 -11.20 3.21 3.96
N TYR A 36 -11.22 4.49 3.59
CA TYR A 36 -10.47 5.55 4.26
C TYR A 36 -10.68 5.59 5.78
N ARG A 37 -11.93 5.43 6.24
CA ARG A 37 -12.26 5.45 7.68
C ARG A 37 -11.75 4.22 8.42
N MET A 38 -11.62 3.09 7.72
CA MET A 38 -11.29 1.80 8.33
C MET A 38 -9.79 1.48 8.27
N MET A 39 -8.99 2.24 7.49
CA MET A 39 -7.55 1.98 7.37
C MET A 39 -6.82 2.06 8.72
N ARG A 40 -7.23 3.02 9.58
CA ARG A 40 -6.70 3.13 10.94
C ARG A 40 -7.05 1.90 11.77
N TRP A 41 -8.30 1.47 11.73
CA TRP A 41 -8.77 0.27 12.44
C TRP A 41 -7.96 -0.97 12.06
N ALA A 42 -7.70 -1.16 10.76
CA ALA A 42 -6.91 -2.28 10.27
C ALA A 42 -5.48 -2.30 10.84
N VAL A 43 -4.85 -1.13 11.02
CA VAL A 43 -3.53 -1.01 11.64
C VAL A 43 -3.61 -1.20 13.15
N GLU A 44 -4.56 -0.54 13.82
CA GLU A 44 -4.71 -0.58 15.29
C GLU A 44 -5.02 -2.00 15.81
N MET A 45 -5.79 -2.79 15.07
CA MET A 45 -6.03 -4.21 15.41
C MET A 45 -4.74 -5.04 15.48
N ARG A 46 -3.70 -4.62 14.80
CA ARG A 46 -2.38 -5.27 14.71
C ARG A 46 -1.34 -4.66 15.64
N THR A 47 -1.76 -3.70 16.47
CA THR A 47 -0.88 -2.97 17.40
C THR A 47 -1.15 -3.44 18.84
N ARG A 48 -0.09 -3.63 19.63
CA ARG A 48 -0.21 -4.03 21.07
C ARG A 48 -0.93 -2.98 21.91
N LYS A 49 -0.74 -1.72 21.57
CA LYS A 49 -1.32 -0.55 22.26
C LYS A 49 -2.01 0.34 21.23
N PRO A 50 -3.24 0.01 20.81
CA PRO A 50 -3.97 0.80 19.82
C PRO A 50 -4.09 2.26 20.27
N SER A 51 -3.84 3.21 19.37
CA SER A 51 -3.92 4.64 19.68
C SER A 51 -4.22 5.44 18.41
N ALA A 52 -5.42 5.99 18.33
CA ALA A 52 -5.84 6.87 17.24
C ALA A 52 -4.92 8.10 17.12
N LYS A 53 -4.41 8.60 18.25
CA LYS A 53 -3.47 9.71 18.29
C LYS A 53 -2.13 9.31 17.67
N ALA A 54 -1.57 8.17 18.06
CA ALA A 54 -0.30 7.68 17.50
C ALA A 54 -0.40 7.42 15.99
N PHE A 55 -1.52 6.83 15.52
CA PHE A 55 -1.75 6.66 14.09
C PHE A 55 -1.81 8.00 13.36
N LYS A 56 -2.56 8.98 13.89
CA LYS A 56 -2.63 10.32 13.28
C LYS A 56 -1.25 10.99 13.24
N GLU A 57 -0.49 10.95 14.31
CA GLU A 57 0.86 11.50 14.37
C GLU A 57 1.82 10.84 13.37
N ALA A 58 1.75 9.51 13.21
CA ALA A 58 2.54 8.78 12.23
C ALA A 58 2.14 9.14 10.80
N PHE A 59 0.85 9.32 10.54
CA PHE A 59 0.33 9.70 9.23
C PHE A 59 0.66 11.15 8.88
N ASP A 60 0.42 12.10 9.79
CA ASP A 60 0.66 13.53 9.56
C ASP A 60 2.15 13.84 9.42
N SER A 61 3.01 13.13 10.16
CA SER A 61 4.47 13.28 10.04
C SER A 61 5.08 12.57 8.82
N GLY A 62 4.28 11.82 8.06
CA GLY A 62 4.76 11.10 6.87
C GLY A 62 5.48 9.77 7.17
N ARG A 63 5.46 9.26 8.42
CA ARG A 63 5.96 7.91 8.71
C ARG A 63 5.08 6.83 8.11
N ILE A 64 3.77 7.11 7.98
CA ILE A 64 2.82 6.31 7.22
C ILE A 64 2.31 7.16 6.05
N ILE A 65 2.39 6.62 4.85
CA ILE A 65 1.93 7.26 3.61
C ILE A 65 0.78 6.45 3.03
N ARG A 66 -0.26 7.14 2.55
CA ARG A 66 -1.34 6.56 1.76
C ARG A 66 -1.26 7.04 0.32
N LEU A 67 -1.25 6.11 -0.62
CA LEU A 67 -1.25 6.42 -2.06
C LEU A 67 -1.85 5.26 -2.86
N HIS A 68 -2.20 5.52 -4.12
CA HIS A 68 -2.46 4.41 -5.05
C HIS A 68 -1.14 3.71 -5.35
N LEU A 69 -1.11 2.39 -5.26
CA LEU A 69 0.13 1.65 -5.53
C LEU A 69 -0.16 0.36 -6.30
N MET A 70 -0.38 -0.74 -5.60
CA MET A 70 -0.62 -2.03 -6.23
C MET A 70 -2.02 -2.10 -6.85
N ARG A 71 -2.13 -2.65 -8.05
CA ARG A 71 -3.41 -2.86 -8.74
C ARG A 71 -4.27 -1.60 -8.90
N GLY A 72 -3.67 -0.42 -8.73
CA GLY A 72 -4.38 0.86 -8.78
C GLY A 72 -5.30 1.12 -7.58
N THR A 73 -5.09 0.42 -6.44
CA THR A 73 -5.86 0.60 -5.21
C THR A 73 -5.08 1.39 -4.17
N TRP A 74 -5.80 2.01 -3.24
CA TRP A 74 -5.20 2.74 -2.12
C TRP A 74 -4.48 1.79 -1.15
N GLN A 75 -3.25 2.13 -0.79
CA GLN A 75 -2.40 1.38 0.15
C GLN A 75 -1.82 2.31 1.21
N LEU A 76 -1.64 1.79 2.44
CA LEU A 76 -0.73 2.37 3.43
C LEU A 76 0.63 1.69 3.28
N ILE A 77 1.68 2.49 3.26
CA ILE A 77 3.07 2.04 3.28
C ILE A 77 3.88 2.87 4.29
N SER A 78 4.99 2.35 4.78
CA SER A 78 5.93 3.14 5.57
C SER A 78 6.80 4.01 4.67
N ALA A 79 7.27 5.15 5.19
CA ALA A 79 8.16 6.05 4.45
C ALA A 79 9.42 5.35 3.91
N ASP A 80 9.99 4.41 4.67
CA ASP A 80 11.21 3.69 4.27
C ASP A 80 10.99 2.77 3.07
N ASN A 81 9.76 2.31 2.88
CA ASN A 81 9.39 1.45 1.75
C ASN A 81 8.89 2.26 0.54
N TYR A 82 8.75 3.58 0.66
CA TYR A 82 8.07 4.40 -0.35
C TYR A 82 8.72 4.29 -1.73
N TRP A 83 9.99 4.68 -1.84
CA TRP A 83 10.67 4.72 -3.14
C TRP A 83 10.87 3.32 -3.74
N PRO A 84 11.37 2.31 -3.00
CA PRO A 84 11.50 0.96 -3.54
C PRO A 84 10.18 0.38 -4.06
N LEU A 85 9.07 0.60 -3.35
CA LEU A 85 7.78 0.09 -3.77
C LEU A 85 7.17 0.89 -4.91
N LEU A 86 7.35 2.21 -4.92
CA LEU A 86 6.87 3.05 -6.01
C LEU A 86 7.54 2.64 -7.33
N GLU A 87 8.87 2.54 -7.35
CA GLU A 87 9.63 2.12 -8.54
C GLU A 87 9.22 0.73 -9.03
N LEU A 88 9.01 -0.21 -8.10
CA LEU A 88 8.61 -1.58 -8.44
C LEU A 88 7.19 -1.64 -9.02
N CYS A 89 6.24 -0.91 -8.44
CA CYS A 89 4.82 -1.06 -8.73
C CYS A 89 4.28 -0.04 -9.74
N ALA A 90 4.88 1.16 -9.85
CA ALA A 90 4.35 2.25 -10.68
C ALA A 90 4.18 1.86 -12.16
N PRO A 91 5.12 1.15 -12.83
CA PRO A 91 4.95 0.82 -14.24
C PRO A 91 3.65 0.05 -14.51
N LYS A 92 3.32 -0.93 -13.65
CA LYS A 92 2.10 -1.72 -13.80
C LYS A 92 0.85 -0.95 -13.39
N SER A 93 0.94 -0.14 -12.34
CA SER A 93 -0.16 0.71 -11.88
C SER A 93 -0.52 1.77 -12.93
N ILE A 94 0.47 2.38 -13.58
CA ILE A 94 0.26 3.30 -14.71
C ILE A 94 -0.45 2.59 -15.87
N ALA A 95 -0.05 1.36 -16.19
CA ALA A 95 -0.72 0.58 -17.25
C ALA A 95 -2.20 0.31 -16.89
N VAL A 96 -2.52 -0.01 -15.64
CA VAL A 96 -3.90 -0.17 -15.15
C VAL A 96 -4.68 1.14 -15.27
N ILE A 97 -4.09 2.27 -14.84
CA ILE A 97 -4.72 3.60 -14.92
C ILE A 97 -5.02 3.95 -16.39
N LYS A 98 -4.05 3.75 -17.29
CA LYS A 98 -4.24 3.98 -18.74
C LYS A 98 -5.32 3.08 -19.32
N GLY A 99 -5.40 1.82 -18.90
CA GLY A 99 -6.45 0.89 -19.30
C GLY A 99 -7.84 1.37 -18.86
N TRP A 100 -7.98 1.89 -17.65
CA TRP A 100 -9.24 2.48 -17.17
C TRP A 100 -9.62 3.74 -17.95
N MET A 101 -8.66 4.62 -18.23
CA MET A 101 -8.90 5.80 -19.09
C MET A 101 -9.47 5.38 -20.44
N SER A 102 -8.82 4.43 -21.08
CA SER A 102 -9.26 3.90 -22.39
C SER A 102 -10.68 3.30 -22.33
N SER A 103 -10.96 2.49 -21.31
CA SER A 103 -12.29 1.87 -21.11
C SER A 103 -13.39 2.89 -20.89
N ASN A 104 -13.06 4.03 -20.26
CA ASN A 104 -13.99 5.15 -20.03
C ASN A 104 -13.96 6.19 -21.15
N LYS A 105 -13.29 5.92 -22.28
CA LYS A 105 -13.15 6.83 -23.43
C LYS A 105 -12.53 8.19 -23.04
N ILE A 106 -11.67 8.21 -22.02
CA ILE A 106 -10.95 9.39 -21.58
C ILE A 106 -9.59 9.39 -22.23
N SER A 107 -9.33 10.39 -23.04
CA SER A 107 -8.02 10.66 -23.63
C SER A 107 -7.42 11.89 -22.95
N ILE A 108 -6.22 11.76 -22.41
CA ILE A 108 -5.47 12.84 -21.80
C ILE A 108 -4.11 12.90 -22.49
N PRO A 109 -3.85 13.98 -23.25
CA PRO A 109 -2.54 14.16 -23.91
C PRO A 109 -1.40 14.28 -22.89
N ASP A 110 -0.20 13.84 -23.24
CA ASP A 110 0.95 13.88 -22.34
C ASP A 110 1.31 15.31 -21.89
N ASN A 111 1.13 16.32 -22.77
CA ASN A 111 1.33 17.73 -22.40
C ASN A 111 0.32 18.22 -21.34
N GLU A 112 -0.92 17.74 -21.40
CA GLU A 112 -1.91 18.02 -20.35
C GLU A 112 -1.52 17.33 -19.03
N LEU A 113 -1.09 16.07 -19.10
CA LEU A 113 -0.62 15.34 -17.90
C LEU A 113 0.52 16.08 -17.21
N MET A 114 1.53 16.53 -17.97
CA MET A 114 2.65 17.31 -17.43
C MET A 114 2.18 18.66 -16.84
N ARG A 115 1.40 19.43 -17.60
CA ARG A 115 0.90 20.73 -17.15
C ARG A 115 0.08 20.64 -15.86
N VAL A 116 -0.87 19.71 -15.81
CA VAL A 116 -1.73 19.54 -14.62
C VAL A 116 -0.91 19.01 -13.44
N ARG A 117 0.01 18.08 -13.64
CA ARG A 117 0.93 17.59 -12.61
C ARG A 117 1.71 18.74 -11.96
N ASP A 118 2.27 19.64 -12.78
CA ASP A 118 3.06 20.78 -12.27
C ASP A 118 2.18 21.78 -11.49
N ILE A 119 0.93 21.95 -11.91
CA ILE A 119 -0.06 22.75 -11.16
C ILE A 119 -0.40 22.08 -9.83
N LEU A 120 -0.67 20.75 -9.81
CA LEU A 120 -0.95 20.03 -8.56
C LEU A 120 0.24 20.12 -7.59
N ALA A 121 1.48 20.01 -8.12
CA ALA A 121 2.68 20.17 -7.32
C ALA A 121 2.78 21.57 -6.70
N GLN A 122 2.54 22.63 -7.50
CA GLN A 122 2.57 24.00 -6.99
C GLN A 122 1.54 24.23 -5.89
N ILE A 123 0.30 23.76 -6.09
CA ILE A 123 -0.77 23.91 -5.08
C ILE A 123 -0.39 23.16 -3.78
N ALA A 124 0.20 21.96 -3.90
CA ALA A 124 0.64 21.18 -2.77
C ALA A 124 1.85 21.81 -2.05
N ALA A 125 2.70 22.56 -2.76
CA ALA A 125 3.79 23.35 -2.18
C ALA A 125 3.28 24.53 -1.37
N ASP A 126 2.27 25.25 -1.91
CA ASP A 126 1.69 26.44 -1.26
C ASP A 126 0.86 26.08 -0.01
N LYS A 127 0.21 24.92 -0.04
CA LYS A 127 -0.62 24.40 1.06
C LYS A 127 -0.09 23.03 1.49
N LYS A 128 0.45 22.90 2.67
CA LYS A 128 1.04 21.65 3.19
C LYS A 128 0.11 20.43 3.14
N SER A 129 -1.19 20.64 3.09
CA SER A 129 -2.21 19.60 2.99
C SER A 129 -3.40 20.12 2.18
N VAL A 130 -3.67 19.46 1.06
CA VAL A 130 -4.61 19.92 0.01
C VAL A 130 -5.73 18.90 -0.16
N THR A 131 -6.97 19.34 -0.18
CA THR A 131 -8.11 18.49 -0.51
C THR A 131 -8.31 18.42 -2.04
N LYS A 132 -9.17 17.48 -2.47
CA LYS A 132 -9.54 17.39 -3.89
C LYS A 132 -10.28 18.64 -4.37
N GLU A 133 -11.10 19.21 -3.50
CA GLU A 133 -11.81 20.48 -3.73
C GLU A 133 -10.85 21.65 -3.93
N ASP A 134 -9.79 21.72 -3.12
CA ASP A 134 -8.75 22.75 -3.30
C ASP A 134 -8.08 22.65 -4.68
N PHE A 135 -7.85 21.44 -5.18
CA PHE A 135 -7.33 21.24 -6.54
C PHE A 135 -8.31 21.71 -7.60
N VAL A 136 -9.61 21.40 -7.46
CA VAL A 136 -10.66 21.86 -8.39
C VAL A 136 -10.67 23.38 -8.46
N ASP A 137 -10.70 24.05 -7.31
CA ASP A 137 -10.76 25.51 -7.23
C ASP A 137 -9.51 26.18 -7.83
N ALA A 138 -8.35 25.61 -7.58
CA ALA A 138 -7.09 26.16 -8.08
C ALA A 138 -6.93 25.94 -9.60
N LEU A 139 -7.37 24.80 -10.12
CA LEU A 139 -7.41 24.55 -11.56
C LEU A 139 -8.40 25.46 -12.27
N ALA A 140 -9.59 25.70 -11.67
CA ALA A 140 -10.60 26.61 -12.21
C ALA A 140 -10.07 28.05 -12.34
N LYS A 141 -9.25 28.52 -11.39
CA LYS A 141 -8.58 29.85 -11.45
C LYS A 141 -7.57 29.97 -12.60
N LYS A 142 -7.17 28.85 -13.19
CA LYS A 142 -6.27 28.77 -14.36
C LYS A 142 -7.03 28.41 -15.64
N ASP A 143 -8.36 28.57 -15.63
CA ASP A 143 -9.28 28.21 -16.73
C ASP A 143 -9.21 26.72 -17.14
N ILE A 144 -8.79 25.86 -16.20
CA ILE A 144 -8.76 24.41 -16.40
C ILE A 144 -9.96 23.82 -15.66
N ARG A 145 -10.98 23.39 -16.42
CA ARG A 145 -12.15 22.70 -15.89
C ARG A 145 -12.12 21.23 -16.31
N MET A 146 -12.34 20.35 -15.36
CA MET A 146 -12.44 18.92 -15.62
C MET A 146 -13.42 18.28 -14.64
N ASP A 147 -13.99 17.14 -15.07
CA ASP A 147 -14.84 16.34 -14.22
C ASP A 147 -14.01 15.60 -13.14
N GLU A 148 -14.72 15.05 -12.18
CA GLU A 148 -14.12 14.35 -11.05
C GLU A 148 -13.28 13.12 -11.45
N HIS A 149 -13.69 12.40 -12.48
CA HIS A 149 -12.97 11.22 -12.97
C HIS A 149 -11.64 11.66 -13.60
N ARG A 150 -11.65 12.67 -14.46
CA ARG A 150 -10.46 13.20 -15.11
C ARG A 150 -9.45 13.72 -14.07
N LEU A 151 -9.90 14.48 -13.08
CA LEU A 151 -9.04 14.92 -11.97
C LEU A 151 -8.45 13.73 -11.19
N SER A 152 -9.26 12.70 -10.93
CA SER A 152 -8.77 11.51 -10.25
C SER A 152 -7.65 10.80 -11.02
N TYR A 153 -7.69 10.78 -12.34
CA TYR A 153 -6.59 10.23 -13.15
C TYR A 153 -5.32 11.09 -13.04
N HIS A 154 -5.45 12.41 -13.09
CA HIS A 154 -4.31 13.30 -12.90
C HIS A 154 -3.65 13.12 -11.52
N ILE A 155 -4.45 13.04 -10.47
CA ILE A 155 -3.94 12.78 -9.10
C ILE A 155 -3.19 11.44 -9.05
N ARG A 156 -3.78 10.35 -9.58
CA ARG A 156 -3.13 9.04 -9.60
C ARG A 156 -1.82 9.05 -10.39
N MET A 157 -1.78 9.74 -11.52
CA MET A 157 -0.55 9.87 -12.30
C MET A 157 0.51 10.69 -11.57
N ALA A 158 0.13 11.73 -10.83
CA ALA A 158 1.05 12.52 -10.00
C ALA A 158 1.59 11.69 -8.81
N GLU A 159 0.75 10.83 -8.20
CA GLU A 159 1.20 9.88 -7.17
C GLU A 159 2.19 8.85 -7.75
N MET A 160 1.89 8.27 -8.93
CA MET A 160 2.77 7.30 -9.59
C MET A 160 4.09 7.91 -10.07
N SER A 161 4.12 9.22 -10.26
CA SER A 161 5.36 9.97 -10.56
C SER A 161 6.13 10.39 -9.31
N GLY A 162 5.66 10.05 -8.11
CA GLY A 162 6.30 10.42 -6.85
C GLY A 162 6.23 11.93 -6.53
N ILE A 163 5.32 12.68 -7.14
CA ILE A 163 5.20 14.14 -6.95
C ILE A 163 4.34 14.46 -5.74
N ILE A 164 3.20 13.79 -5.59
CA ILE A 164 2.31 13.95 -4.45
C ILE A 164 2.05 12.61 -3.77
N CYS A 165 1.71 12.68 -2.50
CA CYS A 165 1.23 11.55 -1.69
C CYS A 165 0.15 12.06 -0.73
N SER A 166 -0.25 11.25 0.27
CA SER A 166 -1.20 11.71 1.29
C SER A 166 -0.67 12.91 2.09
N GLY A 167 -1.54 13.89 2.31
CA GLY A 167 -1.35 14.99 3.25
C GLY A 167 -1.71 14.58 4.69
N ASP A 168 -2.30 15.50 5.45
CA ASP A 168 -2.68 15.25 6.84
C ASP A 168 -3.97 14.45 6.94
N LEU A 169 -4.11 13.67 8.01
CA LEU A 169 -5.29 12.85 8.27
C LEU A 169 -6.46 13.73 8.73
N LEU A 170 -7.46 13.86 7.87
CA LEU A 170 -8.76 14.43 8.21
C LEU A 170 -9.81 13.32 8.43
N PRO A 171 -10.84 13.54 9.27
CA PRO A 171 -11.79 12.47 9.61
C PRO A 171 -12.55 11.86 8.43
N MET A 172 -12.87 12.67 7.40
CA MET A 172 -13.79 12.28 6.33
C MET A 172 -13.25 12.53 4.92
N LYS A 173 -12.11 13.18 4.78
CA LYS A 173 -11.55 13.60 3.49
C LYS A 173 -10.10 13.18 3.35
N ALA A 174 -9.77 12.61 2.20
CA ALA A 174 -8.38 12.42 1.82
C ALA A 174 -7.75 13.78 1.46
N THR A 175 -6.52 13.96 1.87
CA THR A 175 -5.71 15.12 1.53
C THR A 175 -4.43 14.69 0.83
N TYR A 176 -3.78 15.63 0.16
CA TYR A 176 -2.57 15.43 -0.62
C TYR A 176 -1.51 16.44 -0.20
N ALA A 177 -0.25 16.06 -0.31
CA ALA A 177 0.91 16.91 -0.04
C ALA A 177 2.03 16.60 -1.03
N LEU A 178 3.03 17.46 -1.11
CA LEU A 178 4.26 17.12 -1.84
C LEU A 178 4.94 15.91 -1.18
N THR A 179 5.33 14.95 -1.99
CA THR A 179 6.09 13.80 -1.53
C THR A 179 7.39 14.21 -0.86
N ALA A 180 8.08 15.20 -1.41
CA ALA A 180 9.33 15.74 -0.85
C ALA A 180 9.17 16.29 0.58
N ASP A 181 7.99 16.78 0.94
CA ASP A 181 7.72 17.29 2.29
C ASP A 181 7.38 16.19 3.29
N LYS A 182 6.75 15.13 2.82
CA LYS A 182 6.23 14.01 3.65
C LYS A 182 7.22 12.85 3.76
N VAL A 183 7.81 12.41 2.65
CA VAL A 183 8.71 11.25 2.62
C VAL A 183 10.14 11.72 2.86
N LYS A 184 10.60 11.57 4.08
CA LYS A 184 11.97 11.94 4.47
C LYS A 184 13.03 10.88 4.12
N SER A 185 12.58 9.65 3.90
CA SER A 185 13.48 8.57 3.48
C SER A 185 13.94 8.77 2.05
N SER A 186 15.24 8.65 1.82
CA SER A 186 15.87 8.66 0.50
C SER A 186 16.38 7.27 0.09
N VAL A 187 15.88 6.22 0.74
CA VAL A 187 16.28 4.84 0.43
C VAL A 187 15.88 4.51 -1.00
N THR A 188 16.88 4.28 -1.84
CA THR A 188 16.72 3.77 -3.19
C THR A 188 17.25 2.34 -3.25
N MET A 189 16.67 1.51 -4.09
CA MET A 189 17.11 0.14 -4.32
C MET A 189 17.01 -0.15 -5.81
N ASP A 190 17.91 -0.99 -6.31
CA ASP A 190 17.68 -1.57 -7.62
C ASP A 190 16.43 -2.46 -7.61
N ARG A 191 15.91 -2.77 -8.82
CA ARG A 191 14.68 -3.52 -8.98
C ARG A 191 14.70 -4.89 -8.28
N ASP A 192 15.85 -5.57 -8.27
CA ASP A 192 15.95 -6.91 -7.70
C ASP A 192 15.93 -6.85 -6.17
N ASN A 193 16.62 -5.89 -5.57
CA ASN A 193 16.58 -5.65 -4.12
C ASN A 193 15.18 -5.18 -3.68
N ALA A 194 14.52 -4.31 -4.43
CA ALA A 194 13.14 -3.91 -4.16
C ALA A 194 12.16 -5.10 -4.25
N LEU A 195 12.32 -5.95 -5.26
CA LEU A 195 11.52 -7.16 -5.43
C LEU A 195 11.77 -8.16 -4.31
N MET A 196 13.01 -8.36 -3.91
CA MET A 196 13.40 -9.22 -2.79
C MET A 196 12.77 -8.72 -1.47
N LEU A 197 12.87 -7.43 -1.17
CA LEU A 197 12.26 -6.79 -0.01
C LEU A 197 10.74 -7.02 0.01
N PHE A 198 10.09 -6.74 -1.11
CA PHE A 198 8.63 -6.86 -1.27
C PHE A 198 8.17 -8.30 -1.07
N THR A 199 8.86 -9.25 -1.69
CA THR A 199 8.57 -10.68 -1.58
C THR A 199 8.76 -11.17 -0.14
N ARG A 200 9.88 -10.82 0.49
CA ARG A 200 10.17 -11.19 1.87
C ARG A 200 9.08 -10.70 2.81
N LYS A 201 8.73 -9.41 2.76
CA LYS A 201 7.72 -8.82 3.63
C LYS A 201 6.33 -9.43 3.41
N TYR A 202 5.98 -9.79 2.17
CA TYR A 202 4.73 -10.50 1.89
C TYR A 202 4.70 -11.85 2.59
N PHE A 203 5.67 -12.72 2.33
CA PHE A 203 5.67 -14.05 2.94
C PHE A 203 5.84 -13.98 4.45
N GLN A 204 6.70 -13.13 4.97
CA GLN A 204 6.87 -12.93 6.41
C GLN A 204 5.56 -12.57 7.12
N SER A 205 4.77 -11.68 6.56
CA SER A 205 3.56 -11.18 7.22
C SER A 205 2.30 -11.99 6.90
N ARG A 206 2.28 -12.77 5.80
CA ARG A 206 1.08 -13.46 5.31
C ARG A 206 1.23 -14.97 5.19
N GLN A 207 2.33 -15.50 5.68
CA GLN A 207 2.59 -16.93 5.70
C GLN A 207 1.56 -17.70 6.57
N PRO A 208 1.26 -18.96 6.20
CA PRO A 208 1.69 -19.64 4.98
C PRO A 208 0.90 -19.15 3.75
N ALA A 209 1.58 -18.90 2.65
CA ALA A 209 0.98 -18.41 1.43
C ALA A 209 1.58 -19.11 0.20
N THR A 210 0.80 -19.16 -0.89
CA THR A 210 1.25 -19.74 -2.16
C THR A 210 1.83 -18.68 -3.09
N LEU A 211 2.50 -19.10 -4.16
CA LEU A 211 2.95 -18.22 -5.24
C LEU A 211 1.76 -17.46 -5.87
N GLU A 212 0.62 -18.15 -6.04
CA GLU A 212 -0.59 -17.56 -6.60
C GLU A 212 -1.21 -16.51 -5.67
N ASP A 213 -1.12 -16.71 -4.36
CA ASP A 213 -1.55 -15.72 -3.37
C ASP A 213 -0.71 -14.45 -3.48
N PHE A 214 0.62 -14.60 -3.58
CA PHE A 214 1.52 -13.46 -3.76
C PHE A 214 1.27 -12.72 -5.06
N ALA A 215 1.12 -13.42 -6.18
CA ALA A 215 0.80 -12.80 -7.47
C ALA A 215 -0.55 -12.07 -7.44
N TRP A 216 -1.55 -12.66 -6.80
CA TRP A 216 -2.87 -12.06 -6.60
C TRP A 216 -2.79 -10.77 -5.79
N TRP A 217 -2.12 -10.81 -4.63
CA TRP A 217 -2.02 -9.67 -3.72
C TRP A 217 -1.18 -8.54 -4.32
N SER A 218 0.01 -8.85 -4.83
CA SER A 218 0.95 -7.85 -5.35
C SER A 218 0.52 -7.26 -6.68
N GLY A 219 -0.24 -8.01 -7.48
CA GLY A 219 -0.53 -7.69 -8.86
C GLY A 219 0.68 -7.83 -9.79
N LEU A 220 1.83 -8.32 -9.33
CA LEU A 220 2.98 -8.63 -10.18
C LEU A 220 2.67 -9.80 -11.14
N ASN A 221 3.42 -9.90 -12.22
CA ASN A 221 3.35 -11.08 -13.05
C ASN A 221 4.00 -12.28 -12.36
N ILE A 222 3.63 -13.49 -12.79
CA ILE A 222 4.08 -14.72 -12.13
C ILE A 222 5.60 -14.94 -12.24
N SER A 223 6.24 -14.41 -13.29
CA SER A 223 7.70 -14.50 -13.47
C SER A 223 8.44 -13.63 -12.46
N ASP A 224 7.98 -12.39 -12.22
CA ASP A 224 8.53 -11.53 -11.18
C ASP A 224 8.33 -12.16 -9.79
N CYS A 225 7.16 -12.76 -9.53
CA CYS A 225 6.91 -13.44 -8.26
C CYS A 225 7.88 -14.62 -8.03
N ARG A 226 8.12 -15.44 -9.06
CA ARG A 226 9.10 -16.53 -8.99
C ARG A 226 10.53 -16.00 -8.80
N LYS A 227 10.89 -14.92 -9.51
CA LYS A 227 12.19 -14.28 -9.33
C LYS A 227 12.36 -13.76 -7.91
N GLY A 228 11.35 -13.08 -7.35
CA GLY A 228 11.36 -12.59 -5.97
C GLY A 228 11.59 -13.72 -4.96
N ILE A 229 10.89 -14.85 -5.11
CA ILE A 229 11.08 -16.04 -4.26
C ILE A 229 12.51 -16.60 -4.42
N ALA A 230 13.01 -16.70 -5.64
CA ALA A 230 14.38 -17.18 -5.88
C ALA A 230 15.45 -16.28 -5.25
N LEU A 231 15.25 -14.96 -5.24
CA LEU A 231 16.15 -14.00 -4.59
C LEU A 231 16.21 -14.16 -3.07
N LEU A 232 15.19 -14.73 -2.44
CA LEU A 232 15.20 -15.02 -0.99
C LEU A 232 16.10 -16.20 -0.62
N GLY A 233 16.45 -17.06 -1.57
CA GLY A 233 17.35 -18.19 -1.35
C GLY A 233 16.90 -19.08 -0.21
N ASN A 234 17.81 -19.36 0.73
CA ASN A 234 17.58 -20.27 1.87
C ASN A 234 16.77 -19.63 3.01
N THR A 235 16.36 -18.35 2.91
CA THR A 235 15.54 -17.69 3.95
C THR A 235 14.04 -17.97 3.81
N ILE A 236 13.65 -18.71 2.79
CA ILE A 236 12.28 -19.17 2.55
C ILE A 236 12.28 -20.67 2.24
N HIS A 237 11.35 -21.40 2.82
CA HIS A 237 11.20 -22.84 2.60
C HIS A 237 9.78 -23.17 2.19
N ILE A 238 9.59 -24.37 1.63
CA ILE A 238 8.32 -24.84 1.10
C ILE A 238 7.81 -25.98 1.99
N GLU A 239 6.56 -25.86 2.42
CA GLU A 239 5.80 -26.95 3.01
C GLU A 239 4.63 -27.35 2.11
N LYS A 240 4.42 -28.64 1.95
CA LYS A 240 3.30 -29.20 1.16
C LYS A 240 2.12 -29.50 2.05
N TRP A 241 0.99 -28.81 1.80
CA TRP A 241 -0.28 -29.11 2.45
C TRP A 241 -1.39 -29.33 1.40
N SER A 242 -2.08 -30.44 1.50
CA SER A 242 -3.16 -30.82 0.58
C SER A 242 -2.75 -30.71 -0.90
N GLY A 243 -1.53 -31.14 -1.22
CA GLY A 243 -0.99 -31.14 -2.59
C GLY A 243 -0.57 -29.76 -3.13
N ARG A 244 -0.55 -28.73 -2.30
CA ARG A 244 -0.14 -27.35 -2.68
C ARG A 244 1.13 -26.95 -1.94
N ASP A 245 1.96 -26.17 -2.62
CA ASP A 245 3.19 -25.61 -2.05
C ASP A 245 2.89 -24.29 -1.33
N PHE A 246 3.20 -24.24 -0.04
CA PHE A 246 3.14 -23.06 0.78
C PHE A 246 4.53 -22.59 1.15
N TYR A 247 4.75 -21.31 1.06
CA TYR A 247 6.02 -20.67 1.36
C TYR A 247 5.98 -20.09 2.78
N LEU A 248 7.05 -20.32 3.52
CA LEU A 248 7.26 -19.86 4.90
C LEU A 248 8.68 -19.29 5.02
N THR A 249 8.81 -18.27 5.85
CA THR A 249 10.10 -17.71 6.25
C THR A 249 10.55 -18.30 7.59
N ASP A 250 11.86 -18.23 7.90
CA ASP A 250 12.43 -18.82 9.14
C ASP A 250 11.84 -18.22 10.42
N ASP A 251 11.31 -17.00 10.36
CA ASP A 251 10.68 -16.29 11.48
C ASP A 251 9.17 -16.55 11.61
N CYS A 252 8.66 -17.62 10.96
CA CYS A 252 7.25 -17.99 11.01
C CYS A 252 6.76 -18.27 12.42
N ARG A 253 5.78 -17.48 12.87
CA ARG A 253 5.14 -17.66 14.17
C ARG A 253 4.10 -18.76 14.12
N THR A 254 4.32 -19.80 14.92
CA THR A 254 3.46 -20.98 14.96
C THR A 254 2.83 -21.24 16.34
N ARG A 255 3.23 -20.45 17.37
CA ARG A 255 2.78 -20.59 18.76
C ARG A 255 2.11 -19.32 19.25
N GLY A 256 1.26 -19.44 20.28
CA GLY A 256 0.55 -18.30 20.89
C GLY A 256 -0.86 -18.05 20.33
N PHE A 257 -1.41 -19.00 19.60
CA PHE A 257 -2.80 -18.92 19.14
C PHE A 257 -3.76 -19.26 20.29
N HIS A 258 -4.72 -18.33 20.54
CA HIS A 258 -5.81 -18.50 21.50
C HIS A 258 -7.14 -18.55 20.73
N LYS A 259 -7.96 -19.59 21.01
CA LYS A 259 -9.23 -19.84 20.29
C LYS A 259 -10.37 -18.88 20.68
N ASP A 260 -10.25 -18.24 21.83
CA ASP A 260 -11.37 -17.51 22.45
C ASP A 260 -11.38 -16.01 22.09
N LYS A 261 -10.93 -15.66 20.88
CA LYS A 261 -10.95 -14.27 20.39
C LYS A 261 -11.88 -14.11 19.21
N TYR A 262 -12.75 -13.12 19.30
CA TYR A 262 -13.54 -12.62 18.17
C TYR A 262 -12.85 -11.39 17.59
N LEU A 263 -12.68 -11.36 16.27
CA LEU A 263 -12.06 -10.26 15.55
C LEU A 263 -13.08 -9.60 14.63
N LEU A 264 -13.35 -8.33 14.84
CA LEU A 264 -14.15 -7.50 13.94
C LEU A 264 -13.21 -6.83 12.93
N ILE A 265 -13.05 -7.47 11.79
CA ILE A 265 -12.18 -6.97 10.72
C ILE A 265 -12.95 -6.03 9.78
N SER A 266 -12.23 -5.06 9.21
CA SER A 266 -12.81 -4.10 8.25
C SER A 266 -13.11 -4.76 6.90
N PRO A 267 -14.03 -4.20 6.09
CA PRO A 267 -14.09 -4.52 4.68
C PRO A 267 -12.72 -4.32 4.02
N TYR A 268 -12.33 -5.24 3.15
CA TYR A 268 -11.02 -5.23 2.47
C TYR A 268 -9.81 -5.35 3.41
N ASP A 269 -9.99 -5.87 4.65
CA ASP A 269 -8.85 -6.14 5.53
C ASP A 269 -7.85 -7.10 4.85
N GLU A 270 -6.55 -6.91 5.16
CA GLU A 270 -5.46 -7.73 4.61
C GLU A 270 -5.69 -9.24 4.79
N TYR A 271 -6.31 -9.65 5.90
CA TYR A 271 -6.64 -11.05 6.12
C TYR A 271 -7.61 -11.61 5.06
N LEU A 272 -8.52 -10.78 4.55
CA LEU A 272 -9.50 -11.17 3.55
C LEU A 272 -8.98 -11.12 2.12
N ILE A 273 -8.06 -10.20 1.82
CA ILE A 273 -7.67 -9.90 0.43
C ILE A 273 -6.29 -10.42 0.04
N SER A 274 -5.48 -10.86 1.00
CA SER A 274 -4.11 -11.28 0.74
C SER A 274 -3.97 -12.66 0.07
N TYR A 275 -5.07 -13.40 -0.04
CA TYR A 275 -5.05 -14.77 -0.56
C TYR A 275 -6.02 -14.92 -1.73
N LYS A 276 -5.60 -15.64 -2.77
CA LYS A 276 -6.41 -15.92 -3.95
C LYS A 276 -7.54 -16.93 -3.64
N SER A 277 -7.19 -17.97 -2.89
CA SER A 277 -8.14 -18.98 -2.41
C SER A 277 -8.38 -18.75 -0.91
N ARG A 278 -9.63 -18.60 -0.55
CA ARG A 278 -10.11 -18.40 0.82
C ARG A 278 -10.61 -19.70 1.40
#